data_d5ca5b8fe2113cdaa5d53ea087d12d44
#
_entry.id   d5ca5b8fe2113cdaa5d53ea087d12d44
#
_cell.length_a   1.000
_cell.length_b   1.000
_cell.length_c   1.000
_cell.angle_alpha   90.00
_cell.angle_beta   90.00
_cell.angle_gamma   90.00
#
_symmetry.space_group_name_H-M   'P 1'
#
loop_
_entity.id
_entity.type
_entity.pdbx_description
1 polymer ?
#
loop_
_entity_poly.entity_id
_entity_poly.type
_entity_poly.pdbx_seq_one_letter_code
_entity_poly.pdbx_strand_id
1 'polypeptide(L)'
;EALGPAGVIAGTVTCSIARLSAGDIVLEKARGVGIAAGHPLSEQLVAVLDAAGLNAHRYPRAGDMKWSKLLANLPASATAAILDMTPAEVFAHPGLYDLEMRMSHEALAVMAVQGIRPTDLPRTPVRLLAFASRLPAFLARPVLKKAVGGGRGGKMPSFHIDLHAGRKKSE
;
A
#
# COMPACT_ATOMS: atom_id res chain seq x y z
N GLU A 1 -8.84 -17.81 11.11
CA GLU A 1 -9.24 -19.24 11.14
C GLU A 1 -10.54 -19.46 11.94
N ALA A 2 -10.81 -18.67 13.01
CA ALA A 2 -12.01 -18.84 13.87
C ALA A 2 -13.34 -18.60 13.15
N LEU A 3 -13.38 -17.77 12.10
CA LEU A 3 -14.63 -17.40 11.41
C LEU A 3 -14.83 -18.14 10.08
N GLY A 4 -13.84 -18.88 9.60
CA GLY A 4 -13.87 -19.52 8.29
C GLY A 4 -13.95 -18.51 7.11
N PRO A 5 -13.74 -18.98 5.87
CA PRO A 5 -13.73 -18.09 4.69
C PRO A 5 -15.09 -17.45 4.39
N ALA A 6 -16.20 -18.06 4.80
CA ALA A 6 -17.55 -17.54 4.63
C ALA A 6 -17.92 -16.42 5.64
N GLY A 7 -17.13 -16.25 6.71
CA GLY A 7 -17.37 -15.23 7.74
C GLY A 7 -16.55 -13.95 7.57
N VAL A 8 -15.73 -13.83 6.50
CA VAL A 8 -14.79 -12.72 6.34
C VAL A 8 -14.83 -12.16 4.93
N ILE A 9 -14.99 -10.85 4.81
CA ILE A 9 -14.83 -10.11 3.56
C ILE A 9 -13.46 -9.44 3.58
N ALA A 10 -12.61 -9.77 2.60
CA ALA A 10 -11.32 -9.13 2.47
C ALA A 10 -11.47 -7.69 1.96
N GLY A 11 -10.91 -6.74 2.69
CA GLY A 11 -10.91 -5.32 2.31
C GLY A 11 -9.53 -4.70 2.41
N THR A 12 -9.36 -3.52 1.82
CA THR A 12 -8.16 -2.69 1.94
C THR A 12 -8.54 -1.20 1.98
N VAL A 13 -7.85 -0.43 2.80
CA VAL A 13 -8.03 1.02 2.87
C VAL A 13 -6.81 1.70 2.26
N THR A 14 -7.02 2.61 1.31
CA THR A 14 -5.95 3.42 0.71
C THR A 14 -5.91 4.85 1.24
N CYS A 15 -6.92 5.26 1.99
CA CYS A 15 -6.95 6.55 2.67
C CYS A 15 -5.75 6.73 3.62
N SER A 16 -5.26 7.97 3.73
CA SER A 16 -4.32 8.36 4.79
C SER A 16 -5.11 8.86 5.98
N ILE A 17 -4.91 8.24 7.12
CA ILE A 17 -5.65 8.54 8.35
C ILE A 17 -4.62 8.81 9.47
N ALA A 18 -4.76 9.93 10.15
CA ALA A 18 -4.06 10.20 11.40
C ALA A 18 -4.95 9.82 12.57
N ARG A 19 -4.40 9.14 13.55
CA ARG A 19 -5.04 8.85 14.81
C ARG A 19 -4.56 9.85 15.86
N LEU A 20 -5.45 10.66 16.37
CA LEU A 20 -5.15 11.62 17.44
C LEU A 20 -5.27 10.98 18.82
N SER A 21 -6.34 10.21 19.03
CA SER A 21 -6.60 9.46 20.26
C SER A 21 -7.42 8.20 20.00
N ALA A 22 -7.80 7.47 21.02
CA ALA A 22 -8.73 6.35 20.88
C ALA A 22 -10.11 6.85 20.43
N GLY A 23 -10.56 6.41 19.26
CA GLY A 23 -11.83 6.83 18.65
C GLY A 23 -11.79 8.18 17.92
N ASP A 24 -10.68 8.92 17.98
CA ASP A 24 -10.51 10.21 17.31
C ASP A 24 -9.51 10.09 16.16
N ILE A 25 -10.01 10.24 14.94
CA ILE A 25 -9.25 10.09 13.70
C ILE A 25 -9.45 11.28 12.76
N VAL A 26 -8.41 11.63 12.03
CA VAL A 26 -8.46 12.65 10.98
C VAL A 26 -8.20 12.00 9.61
N LEU A 27 -9.12 12.16 8.69
CA LEU A 27 -8.94 11.76 7.30
C LEU A 27 -8.08 12.80 6.58
N GLU A 28 -6.79 12.50 6.44
CA GLU A 28 -5.83 13.41 5.78
C GLU A 28 -5.93 13.37 4.24
N LYS A 29 -6.13 12.17 3.68
CA LYS A 29 -6.31 11.97 2.23
C LYS A 29 -7.40 10.95 1.97
N ALA A 30 -8.50 11.39 1.41
CA ALA A 30 -9.56 10.52 0.92
C ALA A 30 -9.14 9.88 -0.41
N ARG A 31 -8.76 8.60 -0.39
CA ARG A 31 -8.44 7.84 -1.60
C ARG A 31 -9.51 6.82 -1.93
N GLY A 32 -9.81 5.92 -1.01
CA GLY A 32 -10.89 4.95 -1.15
C GLY A 32 -10.65 3.66 -0.39
N VAL A 33 -11.61 2.74 -0.59
CA VAL A 33 -11.64 1.41 0.03
C VAL A 33 -11.80 0.37 -1.07
N GLY A 34 -11.02 -0.70 -1.01
CA GLY A 34 -11.19 -1.87 -1.87
C GLY A 34 -11.86 -3.00 -1.13
N ILE A 35 -12.85 -3.65 -1.74
CA ILE A 35 -13.57 -4.81 -1.21
C ILE A 35 -13.45 -5.96 -2.20
N ALA A 36 -13.02 -7.12 -1.74
CA ALA A 36 -12.95 -8.30 -2.59
C ALA A 36 -14.34 -8.88 -2.87
N ALA A 37 -14.57 -9.30 -4.11
CA ALA A 37 -15.70 -10.13 -4.49
C ALA A 37 -15.56 -11.54 -3.88
N GLY A 38 -16.61 -12.34 -4.02
CA GLY A 38 -16.60 -13.74 -3.57
C GLY A 38 -17.35 -13.98 -2.26
N HIS A 39 -17.81 -12.93 -1.59
CA HIS A 39 -18.75 -13.06 -0.47
C HIS A 39 -20.12 -12.48 -0.87
N PRO A 40 -21.26 -13.09 -0.47
CA PRO A 40 -22.59 -12.61 -0.86
C PRO A 40 -22.87 -11.14 -0.52
N LEU A 41 -22.30 -10.64 0.59
CA LEU A 41 -22.47 -9.27 1.06
C LEU A 41 -21.48 -8.27 0.46
N SER A 42 -20.55 -8.69 -0.40
CA SER A 42 -19.51 -7.79 -0.94
C SER A 42 -20.08 -6.63 -1.73
N GLU A 43 -21.10 -6.85 -2.55
CA GLU A 43 -21.74 -5.79 -3.36
C GLU A 43 -22.49 -4.80 -2.48
N GLN A 44 -23.24 -5.31 -1.51
CA GLN A 44 -23.94 -4.46 -0.55
C GLN A 44 -22.97 -3.61 0.26
N LEU A 45 -21.86 -4.20 0.71
CA LEU A 45 -20.84 -3.47 1.46
C LEU A 45 -20.19 -2.38 0.60
N VAL A 46 -19.87 -2.65 -0.68
CA VAL A 46 -19.37 -1.62 -1.62
C VAL A 46 -20.38 -0.49 -1.75
N ALA A 47 -21.66 -0.79 -1.98
CA ALA A 47 -22.70 0.22 -2.14
C ALA A 47 -22.85 1.11 -0.89
N VAL A 48 -22.85 0.52 0.30
CA VAL A 48 -22.97 1.27 1.57
C VAL A 48 -21.74 2.16 1.79
N LEU A 49 -20.53 1.64 1.57
CA LEU A 49 -19.29 2.41 1.74
C LEU A 49 -19.17 3.53 0.71
N ASP A 50 -19.62 3.30 -0.53
CA ASP A 50 -19.60 4.32 -1.57
C ASP A 50 -20.63 5.42 -1.29
N ALA A 51 -21.85 5.06 -0.88
CA ALA A 51 -22.86 5.99 -0.43
C ALA A 51 -22.41 6.84 0.80
N ALA A 52 -21.54 6.29 1.63
CA ALA A 52 -20.89 7.02 2.72
C ALA A 52 -19.72 7.91 2.27
N GLY A 53 -19.47 8.06 0.95
CA GLY A 53 -18.41 8.90 0.40
C GLY A 53 -17.00 8.31 0.49
N LEU A 54 -16.87 7.02 0.77
CA LEU A 54 -15.57 6.36 0.94
C LEU A 54 -14.94 5.88 -0.38
N ASN A 55 -15.51 6.21 -1.56
CA ASN A 55 -15.00 5.81 -2.87
C ASN A 55 -14.65 4.32 -2.90
N ALA A 56 -15.67 3.48 -2.68
CA ALA A 56 -15.48 2.04 -2.55
C ALA A 56 -15.42 1.35 -3.93
N HIS A 57 -14.48 0.45 -4.10
CA HIS A 57 -14.26 -0.30 -5.33
C HIS A 57 -14.30 -1.80 -5.08
N ARG A 58 -14.96 -2.54 -5.99
CA ARG A 58 -15.01 -4.00 -5.97
C ARG A 58 -13.83 -4.60 -6.74
N TYR A 59 -13.19 -5.61 -6.16
CA TYR A 59 -12.08 -6.35 -6.77
C TYR A 59 -12.45 -7.81 -6.97
N PRO A 60 -12.26 -8.37 -8.19
CA PRO A 60 -12.61 -9.76 -8.47
C PRO A 60 -11.86 -10.76 -7.60
N ARG A 61 -10.59 -10.49 -7.28
CA ARG A 61 -9.71 -11.39 -6.55
C ARG A 61 -9.09 -10.69 -5.34
N ALA A 62 -9.33 -11.26 -4.14
CA ALA A 62 -8.75 -10.76 -2.89
C ALA A 62 -7.21 -10.73 -2.91
N GLY A 63 -6.58 -11.77 -3.48
CA GLY A 63 -5.14 -11.86 -3.62
C GLY A 63 -4.54 -10.69 -4.40
N ASP A 64 -5.10 -10.39 -5.59
CA ASP A 64 -4.61 -9.29 -6.42
C ASP A 64 -4.68 -7.95 -5.66
N MET A 65 -5.80 -7.69 -4.98
CA MET A 65 -5.98 -6.48 -4.19
C MET A 65 -5.02 -6.39 -2.99
N LYS A 66 -4.90 -7.45 -2.21
CA LYS A 66 -4.05 -7.47 -1.00
C LYS A 66 -2.57 -7.36 -1.32
N TRP A 67 -2.09 -8.13 -2.30
CA TRP A 67 -0.70 -8.07 -2.73
C TRP A 67 -0.36 -6.75 -3.44
N SER A 68 -1.31 -6.15 -4.15
CA SER A 68 -1.15 -4.80 -4.70
C SER A 68 -1.01 -3.75 -3.60
N LYS A 69 -1.75 -3.89 -2.49
CA LYS A 69 -1.58 -3.02 -1.32
C LYS A 69 -0.21 -3.22 -0.67
N LEU A 70 0.24 -4.46 -0.51
CA LEU A 70 1.58 -4.77 -0.02
C LEU A 70 2.63 -4.11 -0.92
N LEU A 71 2.57 -4.34 -2.25
CA LEU A 71 3.52 -3.77 -3.21
C LEU A 71 3.55 -2.23 -3.15
N ALA A 72 2.41 -1.56 -2.96
CA ALA A 72 2.37 -0.11 -2.80
C ALA A 72 2.96 0.39 -1.47
N ASN A 73 2.97 -0.44 -0.43
CA ASN A 73 3.50 -0.10 0.88
C ASN A 73 4.98 -0.44 1.06
N LEU A 74 5.52 -1.41 0.29
CA LEU A 74 6.91 -1.84 0.38
C LEU A 74 7.92 -0.68 0.24
N PRO A 75 7.82 0.20 -0.80
CA PRO A 75 8.87 1.19 -1.05
C PRO A 75 9.17 2.07 0.17
N ALA A 76 10.43 2.06 0.56
CA ALA A 76 11.00 2.80 1.69
C ALA A 76 10.36 2.49 3.07
N SER A 77 9.55 1.45 3.23
CA SER A 77 8.89 1.21 4.51
C SER A 77 9.87 0.72 5.59
N ALA A 78 10.55 -0.37 5.33
CA ALA A 78 11.52 -0.95 6.26
C ALA A 78 12.81 -0.11 6.32
N THR A 79 13.32 0.32 5.18
CA THR A 79 14.57 1.09 5.07
C THR A 79 14.47 2.43 5.81
N ALA A 80 13.34 3.14 5.66
CA ALA A 80 13.09 4.37 6.41
C ALA A 80 13.06 4.13 7.93
N ALA A 81 12.47 3.02 8.36
CA ALA A 81 12.38 2.69 9.78
C ALA A 81 13.74 2.30 10.39
N ILE A 82 14.57 1.57 9.64
CA ILE A 82 15.88 1.10 10.11
C ILE A 82 16.91 2.23 10.12
N LEU A 83 16.89 3.09 9.07
CA LEU A 83 17.92 4.11 8.88
C LEU A 83 17.51 5.50 9.36
N ASP A 84 16.28 5.66 9.86
CA ASP A 84 15.70 6.95 10.27
C ASP A 84 15.75 8.01 9.14
N MET A 85 15.42 7.56 7.92
CA MET A 85 15.44 8.38 6.71
C MET A 85 14.03 8.55 6.16
N THR A 86 13.76 9.72 5.56
CA THR A 86 12.52 9.90 4.81
C THR A 86 12.52 9.05 3.54
N PRO A 87 11.35 8.68 3.00
CA PRO A 87 11.26 7.99 1.72
C PRO A 87 11.97 8.72 0.57
N ALA A 88 11.96 10.05 0.59
CA ALA A 88 12.65 10.86 -0.42
C ALA A 88 14.17 10.72 -0.35
N GLU A 89 14.74 10.66 0.86
CA GLU A 89 16.17 10.44 1.09
C GLU A 89 16.59 9.03 0.70
N VAL A 90 15.80 8.00 1.07
CA VAL A 90 16.02 6.61 0.65
C VAL A 90 16.12 6.52 -0.88
N PHE A 91 15.17 7.11 -1.61
CA PHE A 91 15.17 7.07 -3.07
C PHE A 91 16.19 8.02 -3.71
N ALA A 92 16.73 8.98 -2.96
CA ALA A 92 17.84 9.83 -3.42
C ALA A 92 19.19 9.11 -3.35
N HIS A 93 19.38 8.18 -2.41
CA HIS A 93 20.62 7.43 -2.24
C HIS A 93 20.71 6.27 -3.25
N PRO A 94 21.76 6.18 -4.09
CA PRO A 94 21.85 5.16 -5.15
C PRO A 94 21.75 3.73 -4.64
N GLY A 95 22.53 3.36 -3.64
CA GLY A 95 22.55 2.01 -3.10
C GLY A 95 21.25 1.60 -2.41
N LEU A 96 20.55 2.54 -1.77
CA LEU A 96 19.24 2.27 -1.17
C LEU A 96 18.16 2.15 -2.25
N TYR A 97 18.21 2.97 -3.29
CA TYR A 97 17.34 2.83 -4.45
C TYR A 97 17.45 1.43 -5.06
N ASP A 98 18.67 0.93 -5.26
CA ASP A 98 18.88 -0.41 -5.83
C ASP A 98 18.34 -1.52 -4.91
N LEU A 99 18.47 -1.36 -3.59
CA LEU A 99 17.89 -2.27 -2.62
C LEU A 99 16.35 -2.29 -2.70
N GLU A 100 15.71 -1.12 -2.75
CA GLU A 100 14.26 -0.98 -2.88
C GLU A 100 13.73 -1.60 -4.19
N MET A 101 14.49 -1.47 -5.28
CA MET A 101 14.13 -2.09 -6.56
C MET A 101 14.25 -3.61 -6.51
N ARG A 102 15.30 -4.16 -5.89
CA ARG A 102 15.43 -5.61 -5.69
C ARG A 102 14.28 -6.17 -4.86
N MET A 103 13.94 -5.53 -3.75
CA MET A 103 12.80 -5.92 -2.92
C MET A 103 11.47 -5.89 -3.70
N SER A 104 11.26 -4.86 -4.52
CA SER A 104 10.08 -4.76 -5.39
C SER A 104 10.04 -5.87 -6.43
N HIS A 105 11.19 -6.22 -7.03
CA HIS A 105 11.30 -7.32 -8.01
C HIS A 105 11.02 -8.68 -7.37
N GLU A 106 11.54 -8.93 -6.17
CA GLU A 106 11.25 -10.16 -5.42
C GLU A 106 9.75 -10.30 -5.13
N ALA A 107 9.11 -9.23 -4.65
CA ALA A 107 7.67 -9.22 -4.42
C ALA A 107 6.88 -9.52 -5.71
N LEU A 108 7.25 -8.90 -6.83
CA LEU A 108 6.62 -9.14 -8.12
C LEU A 108 6.86 -10.56 -8.64
N ALA A 109 8.04 -11.14 -8.41
CA ALA A 109 8.34 -12.52 -8.77
C ALA A 109 7.48 -13.50 -7.97
N VAL A 110 7.34 -13.29 -6.66
CA VAL A 110 6.45 -14.09 -5.80
C VAL A 110 5.01 -13.98 -6.25
N MET A 111 4.52 -12.76 -6.55
CA MET A 111 3.18 -12.55 -7.10
C MET A 111 2.97 -13.34 -8.39
N ALA A 112 3.94 -13.30 -9.31
CA ALA A 112 3.85 -14.01 -10.58
C ALA A 112 3.75 -15.54 -10.39
N VAL A 113 4.59 -16.12 -9.54
CA VAL A 113 4.55 -17.57 -9.23
C VAL A 113 3.19 -17.98 -8.62
N GLN A 114 2.59 -17.13 -7.81
CA GLN A 114 1.28 -17.37 -7.21
C GLN A 114 0.09 -17.03 -8.14
N GLY A 115 0.34 -16.61 -9.39
CA GLY A 115 -0.69 -16.20 -10.33
C GLY A 115 -1.44 -14.93 -9.89
N ILE A 116 -0.83 -14.12 -9.04
CA ILE A 116 -1.35 -12.85 -8.54
C ILE A 116 -0.94 -11.72 -9.49
N ARG A 117 -1.88 -10.85 -9.83
CA ARG A 117 -1.63 -9.74 -10.77
C ARG A 117 -1.66 -8.39 -10.05
N PRO A 118 -0.65 -7.52 -10.26
CA PRO A 118 -0.75 -6.13 -9.82
C PRO A 118 -2.01 -5.47 -10.36
N THR A 119 -2.80 -4.89 -9.47
CA THR A 119 -4.02 -4.15 -9.82
C THR A 119 -4.01 -2.77 -9.19
N ASP A 120 -4.57 -1.77 -9.88
CA ASP A 120 -4.65 -0.43 -9.34
C ASP A 120 -5.65 -0.38 -8.18
N LEU A 121 -5.27 0.29 -7.11
CA LEU A 121 -6.13 0.52 -5.96
C LEU A 121 -6.70 1.95 -6.01
N PRO A 122 -7.76 2.27 -5.26
CA PRO A 122 -8.35 3.59 -5.30
C PRO A 122 -7.29 4.70 -5.15
N ARG A 123 -7.16 5.52 -6.18
CA ARG A 123 -6.15 6.59 -6.31
C ARG A 123 -4.70 6.16 -6.04
N THR A 124 -4.38 4.90 -6.30
CA THR A 124 -3.03 4.34 -6.13
C THR A 124 -2.69 3.49 -7.35
N PRO A 125 -1.91 4.02 -8.32
CA PRO A 125 -1.60 3.36 -9.58
C PRO A 125 -0.50 2.29 -9.39
N VAL A 126 -0.87 1.14 -8.86
CA VAL A 126 0.07 0.05 -8.52
C VAL A 126 0.66 -0.59 -9.78
N ARG A 127 -0.10 -0.67 -10.87
CA ARG A 127 0.42 -1.18 -12.15
C ARG A 127 1.53 -0.30 -12.71
N LEU A 128 1.37 1.02 -12.57
CA LEU A 128 2.43 1.96 -12.97
C LEU A 128 3.68 1.81 -12.09
N LEU A 129 3.51 1.62 -10.78
CA LEU A 129 4.62 1.33 -9.87
C LEU A 129 5.34 0.04 -10.27
N ALA A 130 4.61 -1.05 -10.51
CA ALA A 130 5.15 -2.33 -10.96
C ALA A 130 5.86 -2.24 -12.32
N PHE A 131 5.37 -1.42 -13.24
CA PHE A 131 6.02 -1.14 -14.51
C PHE A 131 7.30 -0.31 -14.31
N ALA A 132 7.21 0.79 -13.57
CA ALA A 132 8.33 1.69 -13.33
C ALA A 132 9.51 0.98 -12.63
N SER A 133 9.24 0.04 -11.71
CA SER A 133 10.29 -0.72 -11.05
C SER A 133 11.10 -1.62 -12.00
N ARG A 134 10.58 -1.93 -13.18
CA ARG A 134 11.27 -2.74 -14.20
C ARG A 134 12.09 -1.92 -15.19
N LEU A 135 11.94 -0.59 -15.17
CA LEU A 135 12.70 0.29 -16.06
C LEU A 135 14.14 0.46 -15.56
N PRO A 136 15.08 0.78 -16.48
CA PRO A 136 16.43 1.17 -16.10
C PRO A 136 16.43 2.32 -15.09
N ALA A 137 17.33 2.29 -14.11
CA ALA A 137 17.38 3.22 -12.99
C ALA A 137 17.38 4.71 -13.41
N PHE A 138 18.04 5.05 -14.53
CA PHE A 138 18.10 6.43 -15.01
C PHE A 138 16.73 6.98 -15.46
N LEU A 139 15.81 6.11 -15.89
CA LEU A 139 14.43 6.48 -16.25
C LEU A 139 13.48 6.41 -15.03
N ALA A 140 13.59 5.34 -14.26
CA ALA A 140 12.67 5.06 -13.17
C ALA A 140 12.91 5.94 -11.93
N ARG A 141 14.17 6.19 -11.58
CA ARG A 141 14.56 6.87 -10.34
C ARG A 141 13.93 8.26 -10.15
N PRO A 142 13.96 9.19 -11.15
CA PRO A 142 13.33 10.50 -10.97
C PRO A 142 11.81 10.39 -10.81
N VAL A 143 11.17 9.48 -11.54
CA VAL A 143 9.71 9.25 -11.46
C VAL A 143 9.33 8.67 -10.11
N LEU A 144 10.01 7.61 -9.66
CA LEU A 144 9.74 6.95 -8.39
C LEU A 144 10.06 7.85 -7.19
N LYS A 145 11.16 8.61 -7.22
CA LYS A 145 11.48 9.61 -6.21
C LYS A 145 10.35 10.62 -6.04
N LYS A 146 9.81 11.14 -7.15
CA LYS A 146 8.68 12.07 -7.12
C LYS A 146 7.38 11.40 -6.66
N ALA A 147 7.08 10.20 -7.14
CA ALA A 147 5.87 9.47 -6.78
C ALA A 147 5.86 9.04 -5.30
N VAL A 148 6.97 8.51 -4.80
CA VAL A 148 7.09 8.06 -3.41
C VAL A 148 7.19 9.24 -2.46
N GLY A 149 8.04 10.23 -2.76
CA GLY A 149 8.20 11.43 -1.95
C GLY A 149 6.96 12.32 -1.95
N GLY A 150 6.37 12.60 -3.12
CA GLY A 150 5.15 13.41 -3.26
C GLY A 150 3.89 12.72 -2.74
N GLY A 151 3.80 11.41 -2.89
CA GLY A 151 2.66 10.62 -2.42
C GLY A 151 2.51 10.63 -0.90
N ARG A 152 3.62 10.68 -0.16
CA ARG A 152 3.67 10.68 1.30
C ARG A 152 3.89 12.07 1.91
N GLY A 153 4.24 13.10 1.11
CA GLY A 153 4.37 14.49 1.57
C GLY A 153 5.43 14.69 2.66
N GLY A 154 6.55 13.98 2.61
CA GLY A 154 7.58 14.02 3.67
C GLY A 154 7.20 13.26 4.95
N LYS A 155 6.00 12.68 5.02
CA LYS A 155 5.55 11.88 6.17
C LYS A 155 6.29 10.56 6.22
N MET A 156 6.77 10.20 7.40
CA MET A 156 7.40 8.90 7.65
C MET A 156 6.38 7.76 7.47
N PRO A 157 6.82 6.57 7.00
CA PRO A 157 5.98 5.38 6.92
C PRO A 157 5.40 5.00 8.29
N SER A 158 4.22 4.37 8.31
CA SER A 158 3.59 3.92 9.56
C SER A 158 4.50 3.00 10.38
N PHE A 159 5.23 2.12 9.72
CA PHE A 159 6.20 1.24 10.37
C PHE A 159 7.29 2.00 11.12
N HIS A 160 7.84 3.08 10.53
CA HIS A 160 8.78 3.97 11.22
C HIS A 160 8.14 4.61 12.46
N ILE A 161 6.94 5.18 12.30
CA ILE A 161 6.22 5.85 13.39
C ILE A 161 5.97 4.87 14.55
N ASP A 162 5.54 3.65 14.26
CA ASP A 162 5.25 2.64 15.26
C ASP A 162 6.51 2.14 15.98
N LEU A 163 7.61 1.94 15.23
CA LEU A 163 8.91 1.55 15.78
C LEU A 163 9.44 2.60 16.76
N HIS A 164 9.47 3.87 16.35
CA HIS A 164 9.95 4.98 17.17
C HIS A 164 9.02 5.32 18.35
N ALA A 165 7.72 5.01 18.24
CA ALA A 165 6.79 5.12 19.36
C ALA A 165 6.85 3.95 20.35
N GLY A 166 7.76 2.98 20.14
CA GLY A 166 7.91 1.79 21.00
C GLY A 166 6.71 0.84 20.96
N ARG A 167 5.89 0.90 19.91
CA ARG A 167 4.72 0.02 19.76
C ARG A 167 5.18 -1.40 19.46
N LYS A 168 4.84 -2.35 20.36
CA LYS A 168 5.26 -3.76 20.27
C LYS A 168 4.61 -4.53 19.11
N LYS A 169 3.56 -4.01 18.50
CA LYS A 169 2.86 -4.62 17.35
C LYS A 169 2.57 -3.51 16.33
N SER A 170 3.45 -3.40 15.39
CA SER A 170 3.17 -2.82 14.08
C SER A 170 2.81 -3.97 13.16
N GLU A 171 1.86 -3.79 12.26
CA GLU A 171 1.27 -4.78 11.33
C GLU A 171 2.18 -5.90 10.88
#